data_46c219646ad6fa4687ed4e53486d445a
#
_entry.id   46c219646ad6fa4687ed4e53486d445a
#
_cell.length_a   1.000
_cell.length_b   1.000
_cell.length_c   1.000
_cell.angle_alpha   90.00
_cell.angle_beta   90.00
_cell.angle_gamma   90.00
#
_symmetry.space_group_name_H-M   'P 1'
#
loop_
_entity.id
_entity.type
_entity.pdbx_description
1 polymer ?
#
loop_
_entity_poly.entity_id
_entity_poly.type
_entity_poly.pdbx_seq_one_letter_code
_entity_poly.pdbx_strand_id
1 'polypeptide(L)'
;DGENNLLSGSLFVGNQQGEGFEMAGASSAYLRSIGYNGFDNTIASSSGGFLLFSGSIGGRLTSSEDYEGVGLEIVDAHGSQDRFLKFRTNPSTFQVVTDEFFLGQAGNSFISGSNGNLQLFSSGNTTLSGSEIDILTPNFFLGGPSAFLSGSGGQIEISSSKFHVDVDGDVVMNDITASNANVQGNITATTGAIGNFN
;
A
#
# COMPACT_ATOMS: atom_id res chain seq x y z
N ASP A 1 36.42 34.55 -2.24
CA ASP A 1 36.11 34.12 -0.86
C ASP A 1 34.63 34.25 -0.67
N GLY A 2 33.93 33.12 -0.75
CA GLY A 2 32.50 33.07 -0.44
C GLY A 2 32.31 33.16 1.07
N GLU A 3 32.00 34.35 1.57
CA GLU A 3 31.59 34.52 2.96
C GLU A 3 30.25 33.86 3.15
N ASN A 4 30.22 32.80 3.96
CA ASN A 4 28.99 32.20 4.41
C ASN A 4 28.30 33.20 5.35
N ASN A 5 27.18 33.75 4.91
CA ASN A 5 26.32 34.55 5.77
C ASN A 5 25.62 33.61 6.76
N LEU A 6 26.14 33.50 7.99
CA LEU A 6 25.50 32.76 9.06
C LEU A 6 24.41 33.62 9.71
N LEU A 7 23.15 33.31 9.44
CA LEU A 7 22.02 33.82 10.15
C LEU A 7 21.77 32.99 11.41
N SER A 8 22.04 33.55 12.60
CA SER A 8 21.71 32.90 13.88
C SER A 8 20.38 33.45 14.40
N GLY A 9 19.43 32.53 14.63
CA GLY A 9 18.08 32.90 15.08
C GLY A 9 16.99 32.35 14.18
N SER A 10 15.85 33.00 14.15
CA SER A 10 14.68 32.67 13.33
C SER A 10 14.46 33.67 12.23
N LEU A 11 14.17 33.22 11.04
CA LEU A 11 13.70 34.02 9.91
C LEU A 11 12.21 33.74 9.68
N PHE A 12 11.42 34.80 9.68
CA PHE A 12 10.01 34.78 9.36
C PHE A 12 9.79 35.42 7.99
N VAL A 13 9.10 34.72 7.10
CA VAL A 13 8.68 35.21 5.79
C VAL A 13 7.18 35.01 5.67
N GLY A 14 6.42 36.06 5.68
CA GLY A 14 4.96 35.97 5.64
C GLY A 14 4.29 37.32 5.88
N ASN A 15 2.97 37.26 6.05
CA ASN A 15 2.15 38.45 6.35
C ASN A 15 1.83 38.56 7.85
N GLN A 16 1.21 39.68 8.24
CA GLN A 16 0.81 39.91 9.62
C GLN A 16 -0.37 39.02 10.09
N GLN A 17 -1.04 38.36 9.19
CA GLN A 17 -2.15 37.44 9.44
C GLN A 17 -1.68 36.05 9.82
N GLY A 18 -0.37 35.80 9.86
CA GLY A 18 0.20 34.50 10.24
C GLY A 18 0.37 33.51 9.09
N GLU A 19 0.17 33.94 7.85
CA GLU A 19 0.49 33.13 6.67
C GLU A 19 1.96 33.30 6.31
N GLY A 20 2.63 32.18 5.99
CA GLY A 20 4.04 32.18 5.63
C GLY A 20 4.80 31.01 6.24
N PHE A 21 6.11 31.18 6.38
CA PHE A 21 6.97 30.17 6.97
C PHE A 21 8.01 30.75 7.91
N GLU A 22 8.47 29.92 8.81
CA GLU A 22 9.55 30.17 9.77
C GLU A 22 10.70 29.21 9.51
N MET A 23 11.92 29.75 9.48
CA MET A 23 13.17 28.97 9.52
C MET A 23 13.88 29.27 10.83
N ALA A 24 14.35 28.23 11.52
CA ALA A 24 15.15 28.37 12.73
C ALA A 24 16.31 27.39 12.72
N GLY A 25 17.46 27.81 13.28
CA GLY A 25 18.70 27.06 13.23
C GLY A 25 19.57 27.13 14.49
N ALA A 26 19.10 27.71 15.59
CA ALA A 26 19.97 27.97 16.73
C ALA A 26 20.35 26.75 17.56
N SER A 27 19.45 25.80 17.79
CA SER A 27 19.73 24.55 18.53
C SER A 27 19.15 23.33 17.83
N SER A 28 18.29 23.52 16.88
CA SER A 28 17.68 22.53 16.02
C SER A 28 17.24 23.22 14.74
N ALA A 29 17.50 22.59 13.62
CA ALA A 29 17.17 23.15 12.33
C ALA A 29 15.77 22.74 11.91
N TYR A 30 14.90 23.71 11.61
CA TYR A 30 13.60 23.43 11.02
C TYR A 30 13.15 24.54 10.06
N LEU A 31 12.25 24.16 9.18
CA LEU A 31 11.43 25.03 8.34
C LEU A 31 9.99 24.60 8.51
N ARG A 32 9.09 25.49 8.89
CA ARG A 32 7.66 25.20 9.08
C ARG A 32 6.75 26.29 8.55
N SER A 33 5.50 25.93 8.28
CA SER A 33 4.42 26.92 8.14
C SER A 33 4.23 27.68 9.45
N ILE A 34 4.00 28.99 9.39
CA ILE A 34 3.64 29.79 10.56
C ILE A 34 2.33 29.24 11.14
N GLY A 35 2.31 29.05 12.47
CA GLY A 35 1.15 28.48 13.16
C GLY A 35 1.07 26.94 13.16
N TYR A 36 1.90 26.23 12.39
CA TYR A 36 1.98 24.78 12.48
C TYR A 36 2.77 24.37 13.73
N ASN A 37 2.14 23.64 14.63
CA ASN A 37 2.70 23.23 15.91
C ASN A 37 3.06 21.75 16.00
N GLY A 38 3.14 21.07 14.86
CA GLY A 38 3.44 19.65 14.78
C GLY A 38 2.20 18.79 14.62
N PHE A 39 2.42 17.53 14.25
CA PHE A 39 1.39 16.51 14.11
C PHE A 39 0.86 16.10 15.49
N ASP A 40 -0.44 16.03 15.65
CA ASP A 40 -1.08 15.56 16.87
C ASP A 40 -2.26 14.66 16.54
N ASN A 41 -2.18 13.40 16.98
CA ASN A 41 -3.25 12.42 16.80
C ASN A 41 -4.46 12.64 17.71
N THR A 42 -4.34 13.49 18.72
CA THR A 42 -5.31 13.56 19.82
C THR A 42 -6.20 14.79 19.79
N ILE A 43 -5.88 15.78 18.95
CA ILE A 43 -6.56 17.07 18.95
C ILE A 43 -7.22 17.34 17.60
N ALA A 44 -8.55 17.48 17.62
CA ALA A 44 -9.35 17.98 16.50
C ALA A 44 -9.00 19.43 16.05
N SER A 45 -7.86 19.95 16.48
CA SER A 45 -7.36 21.30 16.24
C SER A 45 -5.91 21.32 15.77
N SER A 46 -5.39 20.25 15.22
CA SER A 46 -4.08 20.33 14.56
C SER A 46 -4.19 21.32 13.41
N SER A 47 -3.34 22.34 13.43
CA SER A 47 -3.25 23.30 12.33
C SER A 47 -2.64 22.59 11.12
N GLY A 48 -3.24 22.78 9.93
CA GLY A 48 -2.63 22.34 8.67
C GLY A 48 -1.31 23.05 8.44
N GLY A 49 -0.39 22.41 7.73
CA GLY A 49 0.88 23.00 7.39
C GLY A 49 1.95 21.97 7.04
N PHE A 50 3.17 22.45 7.01
CA PHE A 50 4.34 21.59 6.78
C PHE A 50 5.44 21.85 7.80
N LEU A 51 6.28 20.86 8.01
CA LEU A 51 7.48 20.91 8.83
C LEU A 51 8.59 20.06 8.19
N LEU A 52 9.75 20.66 8.01
CA LEU A 52 11.02 19.99 7.75
C LEU A 52 11.91 20.21 8.97
N PHE A 53 12.52 19.16 9.49
CA PHE A 53 13.38 19.29 10.68
C PHE A 53 14.59 18.38 10.65
N SER A 54 15.61 18.79 11.40
CA SER A 54 16.82 18.02 11.64
C SER A 54 17.31 18.25 13.06
N GLY A 55 17.56 17.17 13.79
CA GLY A 55 17.92 17.21 15.20
C GLY A 55 16.70 17.16 16.12
N SER A 56 16.90 17.47 17.41
CA SER A 56 15.84 17.51 18.41
C SER A 56 15.18 18.88 18.41
N ILE A 57 13.91 18.98 18.02
CA ILE A 57 13.14 20.24 18.06
C ILE A 57 12.07 20.26 19.14
N GLY A 58 12.11 19.30 20.06
CA GLY A 58 11.20 19.21 21.20
C GLY A 58 11.16 20.50 22.02
N GLY A 59 9.99 20.86 22.52
CA GLY A 59 9.74 22.07 23.28
C GLY A 59 9.52 23.37 22.46
N ARG A 60 9.70 23.31 21.13
CA ARG A 60 9.34 24.41 20.23
C ARG A 60 8.01 24.19 19.51
N LEU A 61 7.52 22.96 19.56
CA LEU A 61 6.22 22.57 19.05
C LEU A 61 5.34 22.18 20.23
N THR A 62 4.06 22.48 20.15
CA THR A 62 3.10 22.12 21.20
C THR A 62 2.55 20.70 21.01
N SER A 63 2.98 20.00 19.96
CA SER A 63 2.67 18.61 19.70
C SER A 63 3.17 17.72 20.83
N SER A 64 2.41 16.68 21.15
CA SER A 64 2.80 15.64 22.10
C SER A 64 3.84 14.65 21.54
N GLU A 65 4.19 14.79 20.28
CA GLU A 65 5.16 13.90 19.62
C GLU A 65 6.60 14.38 19.82
N ASP A 66 7.50 13.42 19.99
CA ASP A 66 8.94 13.68 20.03
C ASP A 66 9.47 13.88 18.62
N TYR A 67 10.13 15.02 18.41
CA TYR A 67 10.78 15.38 17.16
C TYR A 67 12.29 15.23 17.29
N GLU A 68 12.77 14.06 16.95
CA GLU A 68 14.21 13.73 16.93
C GLU A 68 14.62 13.20 15.55
N GLY A 69 15.91 13.37 15.22
CA GLY A 69 16.46 12.93 13.93
C GLY A 69 16.10 13.85 12.78
N VAL A 70 15.71 13.32 11.65
CA VAL A 70 15.33 14.06 10.44
C VAL A 70 13.92 13.71 10.06
N GLY A 71 13.12 14.70 9.67
CA GLY A 71 11.76 14.43 9.25
C GLY A 71 11.14 15.48 8.35
N LEU A 72 10.04 15.08 7.75
CA LEU A 72 9.15 15.88 6.92
C LEU A 72 7.71 15.56 7.32
N GLU A 73 6.92 16.60 7.51
CA GLU A 73 5.47 16.52 7.68
C GLU A 73 4.78 17.49 6.75
N ILE A 74 3.71 17.03 6.13
CA ILE A 74 2.75 17.86 5.38
C ILE A 74 1.38 17.41 5.87
N VAL A 75 0.64 18.31 6.50
CA VAL A 75 -0.63 17.98 7.16
C VAL A 75 -1.71 18.92 6.65
N ASP A 76 -2.82 18.36 6.21
CA ASP A 76 -4.06 19.06 5.96
C ASP A 76 -5.02 18.74 7.10
N ALA A 77 -5.09 19.66 8.07
CA ALA A 77 -6.00 19.54 9.19
C ALA A 77 -7.40 19.99 8.76
N HIS A 78 -8.21 19.06 8.31
CA HIS A 78 -9.59 19.34 7.90
C HIS A 78 -10.57 18.46 8.66
N GLY A 79 -11.10 18.98 9.76
CA GLY A 79 -12.10 18.29 10.57
C GLY A 79 -11.51 17.15 11.42
N SER A 80 -12.15 16.01 11.42
CA SER A 80 -11.80 14.86 12.27
C SER A 80 -10.85 13.83 11.63
N GLN A 81 -10.44 14.04 10.40
CA GLN A 81 -9.57 13.12 9.66
C GLN A 81 -8.46 13.93 9.00
N ASP A 82 -7.29 13.77 9.53
CA ASP A 82 -6.11 14.41 8.96
C ASP A 82 -5.66 13.65 7.74
N ARG A 83 -5.45 14.37 6.65
CA ARG A 83 -4.70 13.88 5.50
C ARG A 83 -3.26 14.35 5.67
N PHE A 84 -2.34 13.42 5.58
CA PHE A 84 -0.95 13.78 5.83
C PHE A 84 0.05 12.89 5.11
N LEU A 85 1.23 13.44 4.91
CA LEU A 85 2.47 12.73 4.64
C LEU A 85 3.41 12.98 5.82
N LYS A 86 3.88 11.91 6.44
CA LYS A 86 4.82 11.96 7.55
C LYS A 86 5.99 11.02 7.29
N PHE A 87 7.19 11.57 7.32
CA PHE A 87 8.44 10.82 7.29
C PHE A 87 9.29 11.23 8.47
N ARG A 88 9.83 10.27 9.20
CA ARG A 88 10.75 10.48 10.33
C ARG A 88 11.81 9.39 10.37
N THR A 89 12.99 9.75 10.85
CA THR A 89 14.07 8.78 11.09
C THR A 89 14.10 8.29 12.53
N ASN A 90 13.51 9.01 13.48
CA ASN A 90 13.40 8.62 14.88
C ASN A 90 12.06 9.06 15.51
N PRO A 91 11.16 8.13 15.90
CA PRO A 91 11.17 6.73 15.45
C PRO A 91 11.04 6.64 13.93
N SER A 92 11.62 5.59 13.34
CA SER A 92 11.57 5.42 11.88
C SER A 92 10.14 5.18 11.41
N THR A 93 9.60 6.11 10.63
CA THR A 93 8.22 6.09 10.17
C THR A 93 8.10 6.72 8.79
N PHE A 94 7.32 6.08 7.91
CA PHE A 94 6.82 6.68 6.68
C PHE A 94 5.34 6.39 6.56
N GLN A 95 4.51 7.42 6.57
CA GLN A 95 3.04 7.32 6.51
C GLN A 95 2.49 8.30 5.49
N VAL A 96 1.54 7.83 4.71
CA VAL A 96 0.71 8.65 3.82
C VAL A 96 -0.73 8.30 4.11
N VAL A 97 -1.51 9.27 4.54
CA VAL A 97 -2.95 9.17 4.76
C VAL A 97 -3.64 10.13 3.81
N THR A 98 -4.39 9.59 2.87
CA THR A 98 -5.07 10.34 1.82
C THR A 98 -6.27 9.55 1.30
N ASP A 99 -7.26 10.22 0.77
CA ASP A 99 -8.42 9.55 0.17
C ASP A 99 -8.06 8.84 -1.14
N GLU A 100 -7.11 9.42 -1.88
CA GLU A 100 -6.64 8.89 -3.15
C GLU A 100 -5.13 8.99 -3.24
N PHE A 101 -4.48 7.99 -3.82
CA PHE A 101 -3.07 8.04 -4.16
C PHE A 101 -2.80 7.38 -5.50
N PHE A 102 -1.73 7.83 -6.16
CA PHE A 102 -1.22 7.24 -7.37
C PHE A 102 0.31 7.26 -7.36
N LEU A 103 0.93 6.10 -7.44
CA LEU A 103 2.38 5.94 -7.48
C LEU A 103 2.77 5.20 -8.76
N GLY A 104 3.44 5.87 -9.67
CA GLY A 104 3.88 5.29 -10.93
C GLY A 104 3.46 6.08 -12.15
N GLN A 105 3.36 5.40 -13.27
CA GLN A 105 2.98 5.98 -14.56
C GLN A 105 1.76 5.25 -15.14
N ALA A 106 0.69 6.01 -15.41
CA ALA A 106 -0.52 5.48 -16.03
C ALA A 106 -0.20 4.81 -17.38
N GLY A 107 -0.80 3.63 -17.62
CA GLY A 107 -0.59 2.84 -18.83
C GLY A 107 0.73 2.04 -18.85
N ASN A 108 1.58 2.17 -17.84
CA ASN A 108 2.81 1.41 -17.72
C ASN A 108 2.82 0.55 -16.45
N SER A 109 3.18 1.12 -15.31
CA SER A 109 3.13 0.42 -14.02
C SER A 109 2.76 1.41 -12.92
N PHE A 110 1.82 1.04 -12.08
CA PHE A 110 1.39 1.89 -10.98
C PHE A 110 0.77 1.10 -9.83
N ILE A 111 0.73 1.73 -8.66
CA ILE A 111 -0.10 1.37 -7.52
C ILE A 111 -1.01 2.55 -7.23
N SER A 112 -2.29 2.33 -7.15
CA SER A 112 -3.25 3.40 -6.81
C SER A 112 -4.30 2.92 -5.84
N GLY A 113 -4.84 3.84 -5.05
CA GLY A 113 -5.94 3.60 -4.14
C GLY A 113 -6.95 4.73 -4.22
N SER A 114 -8.24 4.39 -4.30
CA SER A 114 -9.35 5.32 -4.36
C SER A 114 -10.65 4.62 -4.01
N ASN A 115 -11.51 5.27 -3.23
CA ASN A 115 -12.84 4.76 -2.87
C ASN A 115 -12.86 3.31 -2.34
N GLY A 116 -11.87 2.95 -1.51
CA GLY A 116 -11.74 1.61 -0.93
C GLY A 116 -11.18 0.55 -1.88
N ASN A 117 -10.79 0.91 -3.09
CA ASN A 117 -10.15 0.00 -4.04
C ASN A 117 -8.64 0.22 -4.04
N LEU A 118 -7.88 -0.86 -4.07
CA LEU A 118 -6.44 -0.87 -4.33
C LEU A 118 -6.18 -1.54 -5.67
N GLN A 119 -5.45 -0.87 -6.54
CA GLN A 119 -5.04 -1.41 -7.83
C GLN A 119 -3.51 -1.46 -7.93
N LEU A 120 -3.00 -2.64 -8.28
CA LEU A 120 -1.63 -2.84 -8.73
C LEU A 120 -1.68 -3.21 -10.21
N PHE A 121 -1.08 -2.39 -11.06
CA PHE A 121 -1.05 -2.59 -12.50
C PHE A 121 0.37 -2.63 -13.02
N SER A 122 0.63 -3.52 -13.97
CA SER A 122 1.86 -3.57 -14.75
C SER A 122 1.53 -3.94 -16.19
N SER A 123 2.07 -3.22 -17.16
CA SER A 123 1.98 -3.59 -18.58
C SER A 123 2.89 -4.78 -18.94
N GLY A 124 3.81 -5.13 -18.07
CA GLY A 124 4.68 -6.31 -18.16
C GLY A 124 4.33 -7.34 -17.08
N ASN A 125 5.35 -7.91 -16.45
CA ASN A 125 5.18 -8.90 -15.40
C ASN A 125 5.08 -8.24 -14.02
N THR A 126 4.18 -8.76 -13.19
CA THR A 126 4.16 -8.51 -11.74
C THR A 126 4.66 -9.76 -11.04
N THR A 127 5.71 -9.65 -10.25
CA THR A 127 6.26 -10.75 -9.46
C THR A 127 5.96 -10.53 -7.99
N LEU A 128 5.27 -11.47 -7.37
CA LEU A 128 5.10 -11.58 -5.93
C LEU A 128 5.94 -12.78 -5.47
N SER A 129 6.91 -12.56 -4.62
CA SER A 129 7.75 -13.64 -4.08
C SER A 129 7.98 -13.46 -2.59
N GLY A 130 7.99 -14.56 -1.87
CA GLY A 130 8.18 -14.60 -0.43
C GLY A 130 8.17 -16.05 0.05
N SER A 131 8.44 -16.26 1.34
CA SER A 131 8.28 -17.57 1.97
C SER A 131 6.80 -17.98 2.08
N GLU A 132 5.90 -17.00 2.09
CA GLU A 132 4.46 -17.20 2.19
C GLU A 132 3.74 -16.03 1.51
N ILE A 133 2.66 -16.31 0.79
CA ILE A 133 1.77 -15.33 0.16
C ILE A 133 0.34 -15.74 0.48
N ASP A 134 -0.32 -15.01 1.37
CA ASP A 134 -1.71 -15.21 1.75
C ASP A 134 -2.63 -14.30 0.97
N ILE A 135 -3.67 -14.87 0.36
CA ILE A 135 -4.76 -14.14 -0.29
C ILE A 135 -6.06 -14.48 0.43
N LEU A 136 -6.48 -13.61 1.35
CA LEU A 136 -7.70 -13.76 2.15
C LEU A 136 -8.83 -12.95 1.52
N THR A 137 -9.64 -13.60 0.71
CA THR A 137 -10.77 -12.99 0.03
C THR A 137 -11.91 -14.00 -0.16
N PRO A 138 -13.18 -13.58 -0.01
CA PRO A 138 -14.30 -14.47 -0.30
C PRO A 138 -14.44 -14.82 -1.78
N ASN A 139 -13.89 -13.96 -2.68
CA ASN A 139 -13.91 -14.18 -4.12
C ASN A 139 -12.55 -13.80 -4.71
N PHE A 140 -12.04 -14.62 -5.64
CA PHE A 140 -10.81 -14.32 -6.37
C PHE A 140 -10.92 -14.78 -7.83
N PHE A 141 -10.12 -14.17 -8.70
CA PHE A 141 -9.95 -14.56 -10.09
C PHE A 141 -8.48 -14.38 -10.49
N LEU A 142 -7.86 -15.46 -10.96
CA LEU A 142 -6.46 -15.47 -11.42
C LEU A 142 -6.43 -16.02 -12.85
N GLY A 143 -6.10 -15.21 -13.82
CA GLY A 143 -6.00 -15.64 -15.20
C GLY A 143 -6.67 -14.71 -16.20
N GLY A 144 -7.05 -15.26 -17.34
CA GLY A 144 -7.71 -14.56 -18.43
C GLY A 144 -8.94 -15.32 -18.96
N PRO A 145 -9.59 -14.84 -20.03
CA PRO A 145 -10.85 -15.40 -20.50
C PRO A 145 -10.81 -16.87 -20.91
N SER A 146 -9.64 -17.38 -21.32
CA SER A 146 -9.46 -18.74 -21.85
C SER A 146 -8.79 -19.71 -20.89
N ALA A 147 -8.21 -19.24 -19.80
CA ALA A 147 -7.62 -20.08 -18.76
C ALA A 147 -7.56 -19.30 -17.45
N PHE A 148 -8.16 -19.83 -16.40
CA PHE A 148 -8.24 -19.16 -15.10
C PHE A 148 -8.35 -20.15 -13.93
N LEU A 149 -8.08 -19.62 -12.74
CA LEU A 149 -8.43 -20.20 -11.46
C LEU A 149 -9.30 -19.14 -10.73
N SER A 150 -10.49 -19.51 -10.31
CA SER A 150 -11.37 -18.63 -9.56
C SER A 150 -11.97 -19.31 -8.34
N GLY A 151 -12.40 -18.50 -7.37
CA GLY A 151 -13.12 -18.96 -6.20
C GLY A 151 -14.21 -17.99 -5.82
N SER A 152 -15.39 -18.53 -5.48
CA SER A 152 -16.55 -17.76 -5.04
C SER A 152 -17.52 -18.65 -4.28
N GLY A 153 -18.10 -18.16 -3.19
CA GLY A 153 -19.13 -18.87 -2.44
C GLY A 153 -18.73 -20.24 -1.88
N GLY A 154 -17.44 -20.44 -1.62
CA GLY A 154 -16.90 -21.72 -1.14
C GLY A 154 -16.59 -22.75 -2.24
N GLN A 155 -16.73 -22.37 -3.50
CA GLN A 155 -16.46 -23.22 -4.66
C GLN A 155 -15.19 -22.73 -5.37
N ILE A 156 -14.48 -23.67 -6.03
CA ILE A 156 -13.28 -23.40 -6.83
C ILE A 156 -13.53 -23.89 -8.26
N GLU A 157 -13.22 -23.05 -9.23
CA GLU A 157 -13.21 -23.38 -10.63
C GLU A 157 -11.80 -23.25 -11.20
N ILE A 158 -11.35 -24.25 -11.96
CA ILE A 158 -10.10 -24.24 -12.73
C ILE A 158 -10.47 -24.48 -14.18
N SER A 159 -10.17 -23.54 -15.07
CA SER A 159 -10.53 -23.63 -16.47
C SER A 159 -9.32 -23.50 -17.38
N SER A 160 -9.18 -24.44 -18.32
CA SER A 160 -8.28 -24.36 -19.45
C SER A 160 -8.80 -25.24 -20.59
N SER A 161 -8.20 -25.17 -21.77
CA SER A 161 -8.62 -25.97 -22.93
C SER A 161 -8.48 -27.49 -22.76
N LYS A 162 -7.68 -27.95 -21.77
CA LYS A 162 -7.37 -29.39 -21.56
C LYS A 162 -7.71 -29.93 -20.18
N PHE A 163 -7.98 -29.05 -19.23
CA PHE A 163 -8.32 -29.39 -17.85
C PHE A 163 -9.33 -28.37 -17.32
N HIS A 164 -10.46 -28.86 -16.86
CA HIS A 164 -11.52 -28.03 -16.33
C HIS A 164 -12.09 -28.67 -15.05
N VAL A 165 -12.20 -27.88 -14.00
CA VAL A 165 -12.98 -28.19 -12.81
C VAL A 165 -14.02 -27.10 -12.68
N ASP A 166 -15.28 -27.44 -12.75
CA ASP A 166 -16.35 -26.47 -12.63
C ASP A 166 -16.76 -26.20 -11.18
N VAL A 167 -17.71 -25.29 -11.01
CA VAL A 167 -18.20 -24.87 -9.68
C VAL A 167 -18.96 -25.98 -8.92
N ASP A 168 -19.46 -26.98 -9.61
CA ASP A 168 -20.16 -28.16 -9.04
C ASP A 168 -19.16 -29.26 -8.65
N GLY A 169 -17.88 -29.10 -8.99
CA GLY A 169 -16.80 -30.03 -8.71
C GLY A 169 -16.61 -31.11 -9.77
N ASP A 170 -17.28 -31.01 -10.92
CA ASP A 170 -17.08 -31.88 -12.03
C ASP A 170 -15.73 -31.62 -12.70
N VAL A 171 -15.01 -32.68 -13.05
CA VAL A 171 -13.67 -32.63 -13.65
C VAL A 171 -13.69 -33.13 -15.06
N VAL A 172 -13.37 -32.31 -16.03
CA VAL A 172 -13.18 -32.70 -17.43
C VAL A 172 -11.71 -32.50 -17.80
N MET A 173 -11.09 -33.57 -18.29
CA MET A 173 -9.71 -33.55 -18.77
C MET A 173 -9.52 -34.42 -20.00
N ASN A 174 -8.59 -34.02 -20.88
CA ASN A 174 -8.31 -34.82 -22.10
C ASN A 174 -7.59 -36.10 -21.78
N ASP A 175 -6.60 -36.06 -20.89
CA ASP A 175 -5.75 -37.20 -20.56
C ASP A 175 -5.48 -37.27 -19.06
N ILE A 176 -5.55 -38.46 -18.49
CA ILE A 176 -5.13 -38.77 -17.12
C ILE A 176 -4.02 -39.83 -17.18
N THR A 177 -2.85 -39.49 -16.60
CA THR A 177 -1.81 -40.47 -16.29
C THR A 177 -1.66 -40.54 -14.78
N ALA A 178 -2.00 -41.66 -14.18
CA ALA A 178 -1.91 -41.88 -12.74
C ALA A 178 -1.18 -43.19 -12.44
N SER A 179 -0.22 -43.16 -11.50
CA SER A 179 0.44 -44.36 -11.01
C SER A 179 -0.51 -45.23 -10.17
N ASN A 180 -1.43 -44.59 -9.44
CA ASN A 180 -2.49 -45.21 -8.67
C ASN A 180 -3.76 -44.37 -8.77
N ALA A 181 -4.89 -44.96 -9.08
CA ALA A 181 -6.20 -44.30 -9.04
C ALA A 181 -7.14 -45.18 -8.18
N ASN A 182 -7.74 -44.56 -7.15
CA ASN A 182 -8.82 -45.18 -6.39
C ASN A 182 -10.12 -44.52 -6.81
N VAL A 183 -10.98 -45.25 -7.50
CA VAL A 183 -12.26 -44.73 -8.00
C VAL A 183 -13.39 -45.43 -7.29
N GLN A 184 -14.19 -44.70 -6.57
CA GLN A 184 -15.37 -45.17 -5.88
C GLN A 184 -16.61 -44.68 -6.64
N GLY A 185 -17.19 -45.52 -7.47
CA GLY A 185 -18.30 -45.21 -8.35
C GLY A 185 -18.29 -46.00 -9.65
N ASN A 186 -18.97 -45.48 -10.67
CA ASN A 186 -19.04 -46.14 -11.97
C ASN A 186 -17.91 -45.65 -12.89
N ILE A 187 -17.23 -46.58 -13.54
CA ILE A 187 -16.29 -46.30 -14.64
C ILE A 187 -16.94 -46.74 -15.94
N THR A 188 -17.15 -45.80 -16.88
CA THR A 188 -17.65 -46.11 -18.22
C THR A 188 -16.53 -45.85 -19.23
N ALA A 189 -16.07 -46.90 -19.92
CA ALA A 189 -15.10 -46.81 -21.00
C ALA A 189 -15.81 -47.12 -22.32
N THR A 190 -15.74 -46.22 -23.29
CA THR A 190 -16.31 -46.40 -24.62
C THR A 190 -15.38 -47.19 -25.56
N THR A 191 -14.06 -47.06 -25.35
CA THR A 191 -13.02 -47.84 -26.06
C THR A 191 -11.80 -48.00 -25.15
N GLY A 192 -11.10 -49.14 -25.21
CA GLY A 192 -9.85 -49.36 -24.49
C GLY A 192 -9.83 -50.64 -23.67
N ALA A 193 -8.66 -51.01 -23.14
CA ALA A 193 -8.47 -52.12 -22.23
C ALA A 193 -8.46 -51.62 -20.79
N ILE A 194 -9.39 -52.09 -19.98
CA ILE A 194 -9.26 -52.02 -18.52
C ILE A 194 -8.47 -53.27 -18.13
N GLY A 195 -7.21 -53.10 -17.71
CA GLY A 195 -6.31 -54.17 -17.37
C GLY A 195 -6.84 -55.09 -16.25
N ASN A 196 -6.20 -56.22 -16.04
CA ASN A 196 -6.59 -57.35 -15.17
C ASN A 196 -7.36 -56.93 -13.92
N PHE A 197 -8.65 -57.24 -13.88
CA PHE A 197 -9.41 -57.38 -12.64
C PHE A 197 -9.04 -58.73 -12.00
N ASN A 198 -8.41 -58.70 -10.82
CA ASN A 198 -8.32 -59.85 -9.92
C ASN A 198 -9.40 -59.77 -8.88
#